data_8b42477153029db028552ac5c04651d4
#
_entry.id   8b42477153029db028552ac5c04651d4
#
_cell.length_a   1.000
_cell.length_b   1.000
_cell.length_c   1.000
_cell.angle_alpha   90.00
_cell.angle_beta   90.00
_cell.angle_gamma   90.00
#
_symmetry.space_group_name_H-M   'P 1'
#
loop_
_entity.id
_entity.type
_entity.pdbx_description
1 polymer ?
#
loop_
_entity_poly.entity_id
_entity_poly.type
_entity_poly.pdbx_seq_one_letter_code
_entity_poly.pdbx_strand_id
1 'polypeptide(L)'
;MQSFAKVNVGLQIRNKRQDGFHNIHTVFQELELHDIIVLKLKDSECEFTSNVDWLNNDLSNLCVSAWKRLKDIFNIGGISISLTKKIPPGSGLGGGSSNAATVLKGIARLYNLDIPTKELISIAKSLGADVPF
;
A
#
# COMPACT_ATOMS: atom_id res chain seq x y z
N MET A 1 2.03 -4.56 12.19
CA MET A 1 1.06 -5.09 11.20
C MET A 1 1.80 -5.94 10.19
N GLN A 2 1.22 -7.06 9.74
CA GLN A 2 1.76 -7.89 8.66
C GLN A 2 1.22 -7.40 7.32
N SER A 3 2.08 -7.37 6.32
CA SER A 3 1.77 -6.97 4.95
C SER A 3 2.17 -8.12 4.03
N PHE A 4 1.20 -8.92 3.63
CA PHE A 4 1.41 -10.21 2.99
C PHE A 4 1.74 -10.09 1.50
N ALA A 5 2.58 -10.99 1.01
CA ALA A 5 2.81 -11.20 -0.42
C ALA A 5 1.59 -11.86 -1.08
N LYS A 6 1.51 -11.73 -2.41
CA LYS A 6 0.47 -12.40 -3.22
C LYS A 6 1.06 -12.99 -4.48
N VAL A 7 0.41 -14.01 -5.00
CA VAL A 7 0.63 -14.51 -6.35
C VAL A 7 -0.65 -14.47 -7.17
N ASN A 8 -0.51 -14.43 -8.47
CA ASN A 8 -1.62 -14.55 -9.40
C ASN A 8 -1.66 -15.99 -9.92
N VAL A 9 -2.75 -16.70 -9.68
CA VAL A 9 -2.96 -18.05 -10.17
C VAL A 9 -3.79 -17.97 -11.43
N GLY A 10 -3.26 -18.47 -12.56
CA GLY A 10 -3.98 -18.50 -13.84
C GLY A 10 -4.25 -17.10 -14.41
N LEU A 11 -3.24 -16.24 -14.51
CA LEU A 11 -3.39 -14.89 -15.05
C LEU A 11 -3.75 -14.92 -16.56
N GLN A 12 -4.92 -14.41 -16.90
CA GLN A 12 -5.34 -14.13 -18.27
C GLN A 12 -5.49 -12.63 -18.47
N ILE A 13 -4.71 -12.06 -19.39
CA ILE A 13 -4.85 -10.66 -19.79
C ILE A 13 -5.95 -10.59 -20.86
N ARG A 14 -6.95 -9.75 -20.62
CA ARG A 14 -8.10 -9.52 -21.51
C ARG A 14 -7.97 -8.18 -22.24
N ASN A 15 -9.09 -7.62 -22.65
CA ASN A 15 -9.15 -6.38 -23.43
C ASN A 15 -8.49 -5.20 -22.71
N LYS A 16 -7.82 -4.35 -23.48
CA LYS A 16 -7.34 -3.05 -23.00
C LYS A 16 -8.54 -2.14 -22.70
N ARG A 17 -8.49 -1.47 -21.58
CA ARG A 17 -9.52 -0.52 -21.11
C ARG A 17 -9.21 0.88 -21.62
N GLN A 18 -10.19 1.77 -21.57
CA GLN A 18 -10.04 3.18 -21.96
C GLN A 18 -9.09 3.95 -21.00
N ASP A 19 -8.94 3.49 -19.75
CA ASP A 19 -8.05 4.05 -18.75
C ASP A 19 -6.58 3.60 -18.91
N GLY A 20 -6.26 2.85 -19.99
CA GLY A 20 -4.91 2.37 -20.30
C GLY A 20 -4.55 1.03 -19.65
N PHE A 21 -5.33 0.54 -18.70
CA PHE A 21 -5.15 -0.76 -18.05
C PHE A 21 -5.79 -1.89 -18.87
N HIS A 22 -5.50 -3.13 -18.51
CA HIS A 22 -6.13 -4.31 -19.09
C HIS A 22 -7.09 -4.95 -18.08
N ASN A 23 -8.19 -5.48 -18.57
CA ASN A 23 -8.98 -6.41 -17.79
C ASN A 23 -8.17 -7.69 -17.62
N ILE A 24 -8.07 -8.16 -16.38
CA ILE A 24 -7.42 -9.42 -16.06
C ILE A 24 -8.43 -10.38 -15.45
N HIS A 25 -8.25 -11.66 -15.72
CA HIS A 25 -8.96 -12.73 -15.06
C HIS A 25 -7.92 -13.59 -14.34
N THR A 26 -7.95 -13.58 -13.02
CA THR A 26 -6.95 -14.25 -12.18
C THR A 26 -7.55 -14.53 -10.81
N VAL A 27 -6.94 -15.45 -10.09
CA VAL A 27 -7.16 -15.63 -8.66
C VAL A 27 -5.93 -15.08 -7.92
N PHE A 28 -6.15 -14.15 -7.01
CA PHE A 28 -5.10 -13.70 -6.08
C PHE A 28 -5.04 -14.67 -4.90
N GLN A 29 -3.84 -15.18 -4.66
CA GLN A 29 -3.56 -16.02 -3.50
C GLN A 29 -2.58 -15.29 -2.59
N GLU A 30 -2.98 -15.01 -1.36
CA GLU A 30 -2.11 -14.48 -0.32
C GLU A 30 -1.13 -15.57 0.14
N LEU A 31 0.10 -15.19 0.44
CA LEU A 31 1.17 -16.05 0.91
C LEU A 31 1.51 -15.72 2.38
N GLU A 32 2.07 -16.68 3.11
CA GLU A 32 2.57 -16.44 4.48
C GLU A 32 3.78 -15.48 4.53
N LEU A 33 4.52 -15.37 3.43
CA LEU A 33 5.61 -14.41 3.30
C LEU A 33 5.07 -12.99 3.43
N HIS A 34 5.60 -12.21 4.37
CA HIS A 34 5.09 -10.86 4.66
C HIS A 34 6.19 -9.92 5.13
N ASP A 35 5.99 -8.65 4.86
CA ASP A 35 6.72 -7.55 5.48
C ASP A 35 6.08 -7.17 6.82
N ILE A 36 6.83 -6.47 7.67
CA ILE A 36 6.33 -5.98 8.95
C ILE A 36 6.29 -4.45 8.92
N ILE A 37 5.14 -3.87 9.28
CA ILE A 37 4.94 -2.43 9.35
C ILE A 37 4.56 -2.05 10.78
N VAL A 38 5.30 -1.08 11.34
CA VAL A 38 4.98 -0.41 12.59
C VAL A 38 4.65 1.04 12.29
N LEU A 39 3.49 1.50 12.77
CA LEU A 39 3.02 2.87 12.63
C LEU A 39 2.93 3.53 13.99
N LYS A 40 3.37 4.79 14.09
CA LYS A 40 3.23 5.62 15.29
C LYS A 40 2.77 7.01 14.90
N LEU A 41 1.86 7.60 15.66
CA LEU A 41 1.41 8.98 15.45
C LEU A 41 2.57 9.96 15.68
N LYS A 42 2.60 11.03 14.88
CA LYS A 42 3.48 12.18 15.00
C LYS A 42 2.70 13.47 14.76
N ASP A 43 3.29 14.59 15.12
CA ASP A 43 2.58 15.87 15.10
C ASP A 43 2.31 16.36 13.68
N SER A 44 3.28 16.36 12.77
CA SER A 44 3.12 17.08 11.50
C SER A 44 3.61 16.35 10.25
N GLU A 45 4.68 15.56 10.30
CA GLU A 45 5.37 15.03 9.12
C GLU A 45 5.37 13.51 9.06
N CYS A 46 5.66 12.97 7.86
CA CYS A 46 5.91 11.56 7.67
C CYS A 46 7.41 11.27 7.83
N GLU A 47 7.71 10.37 8.76
CA GLU A 47 9.03 9.76 8.86
C GLU A 47 8.95 8.32 8.38
N PHE A 48 9.84 7.96 7.47
CA PHE A 48 9.92 6.59 6.95
C PHE A 48 11.30 6.00 7.24
N THR A 49 11.33 4.80 7.80
CA THR A 49 12.54 4.01 8.02
C THR A 49 12.36 2.60 7.51
N SER A 50 13.43 1.99 7.00
CA SER A 50 13.42 0.61 6.53
C SER A 50 14.78 -0.06 6.80
N ASN A 51 14.78 -1.40 6.79
CA ASN A 51 15.99 -2.23 6.79
C ASN A 51 16.66 -2.33 5.41
N VAL A 52 16.17 -1.61 4.41
CA VAL A 52 16.72 -1.57 3.04
C VAL A 52 16.96 -0.12 2.61
N ASP A 53 18.10 0.15 1.97
CA ASP A 53 18.54 1.51 1.65
C ASP A 53 17.92 2.09 0.37
N TRP A 54 17.35 1.25 -0.49
CA TRP A 54 16.76 1.67 -1.77
C TRP A 54 15.34 2.25 -1.65
N LEU A 55 14.72 2.20 -0.45
CA LEU A 55 13.43 2.84 -0.18
C LEU A 55 13.65 4.22 0.45
N ASN A 56 13.28 5.27 -0.28
CA ASN A 56 13.42 6.64 0.15
C ASN A 56 12.25 7.12 1.03
N ASN A 57 12.49 8.18 1.78
CA ASN A 57 11.43 8.91 2.50
C ASN A 57 10.85 10.03 1.62
N ASP A 58 10.33 9.68 0.45
CA ASP A 58 9.69 10.60 -0.49
C ASP A 58 8.46 9.97 -1.15
N LEU A 59 7.81 10.72 -2.03
CA LEU A 59 6.57 10.27 -2.70
C LEU A 59 6.77 9.16 -3.74
N SER A 60 7.99 8.78 -4.07
CA SER A 60 8.25 7.57 -4.87
C SER A 60 7.96 6.29 -4.08
N ASN A 61 8.00 6.38 -2.75
CA ASN A 61 7.65 5.30 -1.84
C ASN A 61 6.13 5.27 -1.62
N LEU A 62 5.50 4.17 -1.99
CA LEU A 62 4.05 3.99 -1.89
C LEU A 62 3.52 4.10 -0.45
N CYS A 63 4.33 3.77 0.57
CA CYS A 63 3.94 3.95 1.98
C CYS A 63 3.83 5.43 2.33
N VAL A 64 4.78 6.25 1.89
CA VAL A 64 4.77 7.71 2.09
C VAL A 64 3.64 8.34 1.30
N SER A 65 3.45 7.91 0.05
CA SER A 65 2.34 8.34 -0.81
C SER A 65 0.97 8.01 -0.22
N ALA A 66 0.83 6.86 0.45
CA ALA A 66 -0.41 6.46 1.13
C ALA A 66 -0.76 7.43 2.27
N TRP A 67 0.22 7.79 3.12
CA TRP A 67 0.01 8.81 4.15
C TRP A 67 -0.35 10.16 3.53
N LYS A 68 0.41 10.62 2.54
CA LYS A 68 0.17 11.91 1.88
C LYS A 68 -1.25 12.00 1.32
N ARG A 69 -1.73 10.93 0.70
CA ARG A 69 -3.10 10.86 0.17
C ARG A 69 -4.16 11.03 1.24
N LEU A 70 -4.01 10.32 2.37
CA LEU A 70 -4.94 10.46 3.49
C LEU A 70 -4.84 11.84 4.16
N LYS A 71 -3.62 12.40 4.27
CA LYS A 71 -3.43 13.75 4.79
C LYS A 71 -4.16 14.80 3.95
N ASP A 72 -4.08 14.71 2.62
CA ASP A 72 -4.73 15.65 1.71
C ASP A 72 -6.26 15.58 1.74
N ILE A 73 -6.82 14.39 2.01
CA ILE A 73 -8.28 14.18 2.04
C ILE A 73 -8.86 14.51 3.43
N PHE A 74 -8.22 14.04 4.50
CA PHE A 74 -8.74 14.06 5.86
C PHE A 74 -8.03 15.03 6.80
N ASN A 75 -7.04 15.77 6.31
CA ASN A 75 -6.26 16.74 7.08
C ASN A 75 -5.68 16.15 8.38
N ILE A 76 -5.15 14.94 8.31
CA ILE A 76 -4.52 14.24 9.45
C ILE A 76 -3.12 14.79 9.76
N GLY A 77 -2.63 14.53 10.95
CA GLY A 77 -1.26 14.85 11.38
C GLY A 77 -0.18 13.98 10.73
N GLY A 78 0.97 13.92 11.38
CA GLY A 78 2.13 13.16 10.94
C GLY A 78 2.09 11.69 11.34
N ILE A 79 2.97 10.90 10.75
CA ILE A 79 3.11 9.46 11.01
C ILE A 79 4.59 9.06 10.96
N SER A 80 5.00 8.15 11.82
CA SER A 80 6.23 7.39 11.65
C SER A 80 5.89 6.00 11.11
N ILE A 81 6.53 5.62 10.01
CA ILE A 81 6.38 4.35 9.32
C ILE A 81 7.72 3.61 9.41
N SER A 82 7.75 2.49 10.12
CA SER A 82 8.91 1.60 10.12
C SER A 82 8.57 0.32 9.38
N LEU A 83 9.30 0.04 8.30
CA LEU A 83 9.07 -1.10 7.41
C LEU A 83 10.24 -2.07 7.47
N THR A 84 9.98 -3.31 7.88
CA THR A 84 10.92 -4.42 7.75
C THR A 84 10.57 -5.21 6.50
N LYS A 85 11.36 -5.04 5.43
CA LYS A 85 11.21 -5.75 4.16
C LYS A 85 11.74 -7.18 4.26
N LYS A 86 10.89 -8.12 3.83
CA LYS A 86 11.21 -9.54 3.62
C LYS A 86 10.80 -10.00 2.22
N ILE A 87 9.77 -9.37 1.63
CA ILE A 87 9.32 -9.65 0.26
C ILE A 87 10.33 -9.04 -0.72
N PRO A 88 10.96 -9.82 -1.60
CA PRO A 88 11.95 -9.30 -2.55
C PRO A 88 11.35 -8.25 -3.50
N PRO A 89 12.08 -7.15 -3.80
CA PRO A 89 11.64 -6.16 -4.77
C PRO A 89 11.63 -6.75 -6.18
N GLY A 90 10.71 -6.30 -7.02
CA GLY A 90 10.63 -6.73 -8.42
C GLY A 90 10.23 -8.19 -8.64
N SER A 91 9.86 -8.92 -7.59
CA SER A 91 9.53 -10.35 -7.63
C SER A 91 8.14 -10.67 -8.21
N GLY A 92 7.31 -9.66 -8.51
CA GLY A 92 5.91 -9.88 -8.90
C GLY A 92 4.98 -10.26 -7.73
N LEU A 93 5.50 -10.32 -6.50
CA LEU A 93 4.74 -10.73 -5.30
C LEU A 93 3.92 -9.60 -4.66
N GLY A 94 3.84 -8.43 -5.29
CA GLY A 94 2.99 -7.33 -4.86
C GLY A 94 3.41 -6.65 -3.55
N GLY A 95 4.64 -6.84 -3.06
CA GLY A 95 5.08 -6.37 -1.76
C GLY A 95 4.89 -4.87 -1.52
N GLY A 96 5.25 -4.01 -2.48
CA GLY A 96 5.08 -2.56 -2.37
C GLY A 96 3.60 -2.14 -2.29
N SER A 97 2.75 -2.75 -3.11
CA SER A 97 1.29 -2.50 -3.10
C SER A 97 0.65 -2.96 -1.79
N SER A 98 1.03 -4.14 -1.30
CA SER A 98 0.59 -4.66 -0.01
C SER A 98 1.02 -3.75 1.15
N ASN A 99 2.27 -3.23 1.11
CA ASN A 99 2.74 -2.28 2.12
C ASN A 99 1.88 -1.01 2.12
N ALA A 100 1.60 -0.43 0.96
CA ALA A 100 0.74 0.76 0.84
C ALA A 100 -0.68 0.50 1.37
N ALA A 101 -1.29 -0.63 1.02
CA ALA A 101 -2.62 -1.01 1.51
C ALA A 101 -2.64 -1.17 3.04
N THR A 102 -1.59 -1.80 3.59
CA THR A 102 -1.43 -1.97 5.03
C THR A 102 -1.27 -0.63 5.75
N VAL A 103 -0.50 0.31 5.17
CA VAL A 103 -0.33 1.67 5.69
C VAL A 103 -1.66 2.44 5.65
N LEU A 104 -2.42 2.40 4.54
CA LEU A 104 -3.73 3.03 4.44
C LEU A 104 -4.67 2.55 5.55
N LYS A 105 -4.81 1.24 5.71
CA LYS A 105 -5.65 0.63 6.77
C LYS A 105 -5.16 0.99 8.17
N GLY A 106 -3.85 0.99 8.38
CA GLY A 106 -3.23 1.30 9.67
C GLY A 106 -3.44 2.75 10.08
N ILE A 107 -3.24 3.69 9.16
CA ILE A 107 -3.47 5.12 9.40
C ILE A 107 -4.96 5.39 9.68
N ALA A 108 -5.87 4.80 8.88
CA ALA A 108 -7.30 4.96 9.10
C ALA A 108 -7.69 4.53 10.53
N ARG A 109 -7.13 3.43 11.04
CA ARG A 109 -7.36 2.98 12.42
C ARG A 109 -6.75 3.91 13.47
N LEU A 110 -5.48 4.33 13.28
CA LEU A 110 -4.79 5.19 14.26
C LEU A 110 -5.44 6.56 14.41
N TYR A 111 -5.94 7.13 13.32
CA TYR A 111 -6.63 8.43 13.32
C TYR A 111 -8.14 8.31 13.51
N ASN A 112 -8.67 7.10 13.75
CA ASN A 112 -10.12 6.83 13.90
C ASN A 112 -10.94 7.38 12.73
N LEU A 113 -10.45 7.24 11.49
CA LEU A 113 -11.14 7.68 10.29
C LEU A 113 -12.23 6.68 9.92
N ASP A 114 -13.46 7.15 9.84
CA ASP A 114 -14.60 6.35 9.35
C ASP A 114 -14.67 6.47 7.82
N ILE A 115 -13.82 5.68 7.13
CA ILE A 115 -13.73 5.68 5.68
C ILE A 115 -14.54 4.49 5.14
N PRO A 116 -15.59 4.73 4.34
CA PRO A 116 -16.32 3.66 3.68
C PRO A 116 -15.40 2.81 2.81
N THR A 117 -15.61 1.50 2.77
CA THR A 117 -14.76 0.56 2.00
C THR A 117 -14.60 0.98 0.54
N LYS A 118 -15.68 1.46 -0.11
CA LYS A 118 -15.63 1.93 -1.50
C LYS A 118 -14.68 3.11 -1.69
N GLU A 119 -14.67 4.04 -0.73
CA GLU A 119 -13.77 5.20 -0.75
C GLU A 119 -12.33 4.78 -0.50
N LEU A 120 -12.07 3.91 0.47
CA LEU A 120 -10.74 3.38 0.73
C LEU A 120 -10.17 2.64 -0.50
N ILE A 121 -10.98 1.86 -1.21
CA ILE A 121 -10.61 1.22 -2.48
C ILE A 121 -10.29 2.27 -3.54
N SER A 122 -11.05 3.36 -3.63
CA SER A 122 -10.79 4.45 -4.59
C SER A 122 -9.46 5.14 -4.31
N ILE A 123 -9.17 5.40 -3.04
CA ILE A 123 -7.87 5.95 -2.60
C ILE A 123 -6.73 4.97 -2.95
N ALA A 124 -6.90 3.69 -2.64
CA ALA A 124 -5.92 2.65 -2.96
C ALA A 124 -5.62 2.56 -4.46
N LYS A 125 -6.64 2.62 -5.32
CA LYS A 125 -6.49 2.63 -6.79
C LYS A 125 -5.66 3.80 -7.31
N SER A 126 -5.72 4.96 -6.65
CA SER A 126 -4.93 6.12 -7.03
C SER A 126 -3.43 5.97 -6.75
N LEU A 127 -3.04 5.02 -5.90
CA LEU A 127 -1.65 4.70 -5.58
C LEU A 127 -1.06 3.63 -6.49
N GLY A 128 -1.89 2.71 -6.98
CA GLY A 128 -1.46 1.66 -7.88
C GLY A 128 -2.54 0.61 -8.11
N ALA A 129 -2.46 -0.07 -9.26
CA ALA A 129 -3.48 -1.03 -9.70
C ALA A 129 -3.66 -2.22 -8.73
N ASP A 130 -2.58 -2.65 -8.07
CA ASP A 130 -2.56 -3.80 -7.16
C ASP A 130 -2.82 -3.42 -5.69
N VAL A 131 -2.84 -2.12 -5.34
CA VAL A 131 -3.02 -1.68 -3.93
C VAL A 131 -4.39 -2.05 -3.34
N PRO A 132 -5.50 -2.08 -4.12
CA PRO A 132 -6.82 -2.46 -3.61
C PRO A 132 -7.00 -3.93 -3.19
N PHE A 133 -6.08 -4.81 -3.55
CA PHE A 133 -6.17 -6.26 -3.32
C PHE A 133 -5.48 -6.79 -2.05
#